data_54e8391a583814f0253f14a20945392b
#
_entry.id   54e8391a583814f0253f14a20945392b
#
_cell.length_a   1.000
_cell.length_b   1.000
_cell.length_c   1.000
_cell.angle_alpha   90.00
_cell.angle_beta   90.00
_cell.angle_gamma   90.00
#
_symmetry.space_group_name_H-M   'P 1'
#
loop_
_entity.id
_entity.type
_entity.pdbx_description
1 polymer ?
#
loop_
_entity_poly.entity_id
_entity_poly.type
_entity_poly.pdbx_seq_one_letter_code
_entity_poly.pdbx_strand_id
1 'polypeptide(L)'
;HPLCCTAFNADFDGDQMAIHVPLSPEAQAEARLLMLSANNLLRPQDGKPVTVPTQDMILGAYYLTYTRLGKAEKGAETVFVTDPGDTDFPVNEIVDADAFVAANKAAKAAGKAIARFRPIHNYSSVNEAIAAYADGAVGLHAPIRVRYGKKIDGEMQYRIIDATVGRLIYNEPIPQDLGFVDRSVPGHEFDLEVSFLV
;
A
#
# COMPACT_ATOMS: atom_id res chain seq x y z
N HIS A 1 21.90 -0.93 2.58
CA HIS A 1 20.46 -0.93 2.29
C HIS A 1 20.23 -1.19 0.80
N PRO A 2 19.22 -1.99 0.40
CA PRO A 2 18.98 -2.33 -1.01
C PRO A 2 18.82 -1.15 -1.95
N LEU A 3 18.30 0.00 -1.48
CA LEU A 3 18.18 1.21 -2.30
C LEU A 3 19.54 1.84 -2.69
N CYS A 4 20.61 1.52 -1.98
CA CYS A 4 21.97 2.00 -2.30
C CYS A 4 22.65 1.13 -3.37
N CYS A 5 22.17 -0.07 -3.65
CA CYS A 5 22.81 -1.00 -4.59
C CYS A 5 22.92 -0.42 -6.00
N THR A 6 21.87 0.27 -6.46
CA THR A 6 21.87 0.86 -7.82
C THR A 6 22.94 1.94 -7.96
N ALA A 7 23.13 2.80 -6.95
CA ALA A 7 24.12 3.87 -6.98
C ALA A 7 25.56 3.34 -6.97
N PHE A 8 25.82 2.27 -6.23
CA PHE A 8 27.13 1.61 -6.17
C PHE A 8 27.32 0.55 -7.26
N ASN A 9 26.28 0.21 -8.00
CA ASN A 9 26.23 -0.96 -8.87
C ASN A 9 26.69 -2.23 -8.13
N ALA A 10 26.23 -2.38 -6.88
CA ALA A 10 26.62 -3.45 -5.98
C ALA A 10 25.55 -4.53 -5.90
N ASP A 11 26.00 -5.78 -5.77
CA ASP A 11 25.15 -6.91 -5.38
C ASP A 11 25.74 -7.62 -4.14
N PHE A 12 25.18 -8.72 -3.72
CA PHE A 12 25.57 -9.44 -2.52
C PHE A 12 26.22 -10.80 -2.83
N ASP A 13 26.83 -10.94 -3.99
CA ASP A 13 27.48 -12.17 -4.46
C ASP A 13 28.99 -12.25 -4.11
N GLY A 14 29.51 -11.24 -3.42
CA GLY A 14 30.92 -11.20 -2.99
C GLY A 14 31.63 -9.89 -3.33
N ASP A 15 30.88 -8.84 -3.70
CA ASP A 15 31.43 -7.51 -3.94
C ASP A 15 32.19 -6.97 -2.73
N GLN A 16 33.34 -6.36 -3.00
CA GLN A 16 34.18 -5.72 -1.98
C GLN A 16 34.11 -4.20 -2.12
N MET A 17 34.01 -3.52 -0.98
CA MET A 17 34.04 -2.06 -0.89
C MET A 17 35.00 -1.60 0.18
N ALA A 18 35.65 -0.46 -0.03
CA ALA A 18 36.50 0.18 0.95
C ALA A 18 35.70 1.18 1.79
N ILE A 19 36.06 1.30 3.06
CA ILE A 19 35.54 2.32 3.97
C ILE A 19 36.62 3.38 4.15
N HIS A 20 36.30 4.65 3.81
CA HIS A 20 37.18 5.80 3.95
C HIS A 20 36.66 6.74 5.05
N VAL A 21 37.53 7.15 5.95
CA VAL A 21 37.21 8.11 7.00
C VAL A 21 37.83 9.46 6.62
N PRO A 22 37.01 10.49 6.35
CA PRO A 22 37.54 11.83 6.04
C PRO A 22 38.19 12.46 7.29
N LEU A 23 39.44 12.87 7.17
CA LEU A 23 40.23 13.37 8.32
C LEU A 23 40.22 14.90 8.43
N SER A 24 40.16 15.64 7.31
CA SER A 24 40.15 17.10 7.33
C SER A 24 38.72 17.65 7.42
N PRO A 25 38.53 18.87 7.98
CA PRO A 25 37.23 19.54 8.00
C PRO A 25 36.64 19.75 6.62
N GLU A 26 37.46 20.04 5.62
CA GLU A 26 37.03 20.22 4.23
C GLU A 26 36.49 18.90 3.64
N ALA A 27 37.21 17.81 3.83
CA ALA A 27 36.78 16.48 3.36
C ALA A 27 35.51 16.05 4.07
N GLN A 28 35.35 16.36 5.36
CA GLN A 28 34.10 16.08 6.09
C GLN A 28 32.93 16.91 5.56
N ALA A 29 33.17 18.18 5.22
CA ALA A 29 32.14 19.04 4.62
C ALA A 29 31.72 18.51 3.24
N GLU A 30 32.65 18.12 2.38
CA GLU A 30 32.35 17.52 1.08
C GLU A 30 31.55 16.23 1.23
N ALA A 31 31.97 15.36 2.14
CA ALA A 31 31.24 14.09 2.38
C ALA A 31 29.79 14.32 2.82
N ARG A 32 29.55 15.31 3.67
CA ARG A 32 28.20 15.65 4.17
C ARG A 32 27.33 16.37 3.14
N LEU A 33 27.91 17.32 2.40
CA LEU A 33 27.14 18.18 1.49
C LEU A 33 26.96 17.56 0.10
N LEU A 34 27.99 16.87 -0.41
CA LEU A 34 28.01 16.38 -1.79
C LEU A 34 27.79 14.87 -1.91
N MET A 35 28.20 14.07 -0.91
CA MET A 35 28.20 12.61 -1.03
C MET A 35 27.05 11.93 -0.30
N LEU A 36 26.47 12.57 0.71
CA LEU A 36 25.40 11.98 1.50
C LEU A 36 24.19 11.65 0.61
N SER A 37 23.71 10.40 0.66
CA SER A 37 22.60 9.94 -0.18
C SER A 37 21.30 10.74 0.00
N ALA A 38 21.05 11.23 1.22
CA ALA A 38 19.90 12.10 1.50
C ALA A 38 19.90 13.42 0.73
N ASN A 39 21.08 13.90 0.32
CA ASN A 39 21.24 15.13 -0.47
C ASN A 39 21.27 14.86 -1.99
N ASN A 40 21.27 13.60 -2.41
CA ASN A 40 21.38 13.16 -3.80
C ASN A 40 20.21 12.28 -4.20
N LEU A 41 19.00 12.77 -3.98
CA LEU A 41 17.77 12.03 -4.30
C LEU A 41 17.50 11.98 -5.80
N LEU A 42 17.95 12.97 -6.55
CA LEU A 42 17.75 13.06 -7.99
C LEU A 42 19.07 12.84 -8.73
N ARG A 43 18.99 12.10 -9.83
CA ARG A 43 20.13 11.90 -10.73
C ARG A 43 20.47 13.21 -11.46
N PRO A 44 21.74 13.67 -11.47
CA PRO A 44 22.11 14.87 -12.20
C PRO A 44 22.01 14.72 -13.73
N GLN A 45 21.95 13.50 -14.22
CA GLN A 45 21.91 13.17 -15.64
C GLN A 45 20.53 13.46 -16.26
N ASP A 46 19.44 13.10 -15.60
CA ASP A 46 18.08 13.15 -16.14
C ASP A 46 17.04 13.69 -15.15
N GLY A 47 17.47 14.08 -13.95
CA GLY A 47 16.57 14.59 -12.91
C GLY A 47 15.60 13.58 -12.33
N LYS A 48 15.76 12.29 -12.65
CA LYS A 48 14.90 11.22 -12.11
C LYS A 48 15.38 10.78 -10.72
N PRO A 49 14.49 10.23 -9.89
CA PRO A 49 14.88 9.67 -8.58
C PRO A 49 15.95 8.59 -8.73
N VAL A 50 16.98 8.64 -7.87
CA VAL A 50 18.02 7.60 -7.77
C VAL A 50 17.48 6.39 -7.00
N THR A 51 16.82 6.68 -5.87
CA THR A 51 16.31 5.66 -4.95
C THR A 51 14.87 5.34 -5.31
N VAL A 52 14.66 4.34 -6.14
CA VAL A 52 13.34 3.82 -6.49
C VAL A 52 13.19 2.42 -5.93
N PRO A 53 12.00 2.03 -5.45
CA PRO A 53 11.74 0.67 -5.03
C PRO A 53 11.95 -0.32 -6.18
N THR A 54 12.55 -1.47 -5.86
CA THR A 54 12.87 -2.51 -6.84
C THR A 54 12.43 -3.88 -6.35
N GLN A 55 12.20 -4.81 -7.27
CA GLN A 55 11.97 -6.24 -7.00
C GLN A 55 11.01 -6.50 -5.82
N ASP A 56 11.54 -7.00 -4.69
CA ASP A 56 10.74 -7.39 -3.51
C ASP A 56 9.99 -6.23 -2.86
N MET A 57 10.49 -5.00 -2.99
CA MET A 57 9.80 -3.81 -2.48
C MET A 57 8.53 -3.53 -3.29
N ILE A 58 8.58 -3.69 -4.62
CA ILE A 58 7.43 -3.56 -5.51
C ILE A 58 6.42 -4.67 -5.21
N LEU A 59 6.89 -5.90 -5.05
CA LEU A 59 6.06 -7.04 -4.69
C LEU A 59 5.39 -6.83 -3.33
N GLY A 60 6.13 -6.30 -2.34
CA GLY A 60 5.62 -5.97 -1.02
C GLY A 60 4.55 -4.87 -1.05
N ALA A 61 4.77 -3.80 -1.80
CA ALA A 61 3.80 -2.73 -1.99
C ALA A 61 2.52 -3.23 -2.68
N TYR A 62 2.66 -4.04 -3.73
CA TYR A 62 1.53 -4.69 -4.37
C TYR A 62 0.77 -5.58 -3.39
N TYR A 63 1.47 -6.41 -2.62
CA TYR A 63 0.86 -7.30 -1.64
C TYR A 63 0.09 -6.51 -0.57
N LEU A 64 0.65 -5.42 -0.04
CA LEU A 64 -0.03 -4.57 0.94
C LEU A 64 -1.29 -3.91 0.38
N THR A 65 -1.24 -3.45 -0.87
CA THR A 65 -2.35 -2.70 -1.49
C THR A 65 -3.37 -3.60 -2.20
N TYR A 66 -3.05 -4.88 -2.37
CA TYR A 66 -3.92 -5.84 -3.02
C TYR A 66 -5.22 -6.04 -2.23
N THR A 67 -6.34 -6.07 -2.93
CA THR A 67 -7.64 -6.42 -2.36
C THR A 67 -8.10 -7.74 -2.96
N ARG A 68 -8.33 -8.72 -2.14
CA ARG A 68 -8.93 -9.98 -2.57
C ARG A 68 -10.44 -9.79 -2.72
N LEU A 69 -10.85 -9.19 -3.84
CA LEU A 69 -12.25 -9.22 -4.21
C LEU A 69 -12.65 -10.69 -4.43
N GLY A 70 -13.48 -11.18 -3.54
CA GLY A 70 -14.08 -12.50 -3.67
C GLY A 70 -13.38 -13.65 -2.94
N LYS A 71 -12.54 -13.39 -1.93
CA LYS A 71 -12.20 -14.40 -0.90
C LYS A 71 -12.51 -13.82 0.47
N ALA A 72 -13.35 -14.52 1.24
CA ALA A 72 -13.43 -14.30 2.66
C ALA A 72 -12.04 -14.56 3.26
N GLU A 73 -11.46 -13.56 3.89
CA GLU A 73 -10.26 -13.76 4.69
C GLU A 73 -10.63 -14.21 6.10
N LYS A 74 -9.63 -14.77 6.82
CA LYS A 74 -9.80 -15.14 8.23
C LYS A 74 -10.47 -14.00 8.98
N GLY A 75 -11.69 -14.24 9.48
CA GLY A 75 -12.47 -13.30 10.28
C GLY A 75 -13.72 -12.70 9.62
N ALA A 76 -13.89 -12.82 8.30
CA ALA A 76 -15.15 -12.44 7.63
C ALA A 76 -15.92 -13.71 7.26
N GLU A 77 -16.76 -14.18 8.15
CA GLU A 77 -17.67 -15.32 7.88
C GLU A 77 -18.82 -14.91 6.96
N THR A 78 -19.16 -13.64 6.94
CA THR A 78 -20.30 -13.10 6.19
C THR A 78 -19.97 -11.78 5.49
N VAL A 79 -20.66 -11.50 4.40
CA VAL A 79 -20.56 -10.24 3.64
C VAL A 79 -21.94 -9.62 3.44
N PHE A 80 -21.99 -8.29 3.42
CA PHE A 80 -23.22 -7.55 3.16
C PHE A 80 -23.29 -7.17 1.68
N VAL A 81 -24.23 -7.73 0.95
CA VAL A 81 -24.39 -7.50 -0.49
C VAL A 81 -25.07 -6.15 -0.73
N THR A 82 -24.41 -5.27 -1.47
CA THR A 82 -24.96 -3.94 -1.84
C THR A 82 -25.53 -3.90 -3.24
N ASP A 83 -24.95 -4.69 -4.12
CA ASP A 83 -25.35 -4.78 -5.52
C ASP A 83 -25.17 -6.24 -5.94
N PRO A 84 -26.24 -6.95 -6.28
CA PRO A 84 -26.15 -8.37 -6.63
C PRO A 84 -25.53 -8.59 -8.02
N GLY A 85 -25.40 -7.54 -8.85
CA GLY A 85 -25.03 -7.71 -10.25
C GLY A 85 -25.99 -8.65 -10.97
N ASP A 86 -25.43 -9.66 -11.67
CA ASP A 86 -26.19 -10.74 -12.33
C ASP A 86 -26.22 -12.03 -11.48
N THR A 87 -26.04 -11.94 -10.16
CA THR A 87 -26.11 -13.04 -9.23
C THR A 87 -27.47 -13.08 -8.50
N ASP A 88 -27.85 -14.23 -7.96
CA ASP A 88 -29.14 -14.42 -7.27
C ASP A 88 -29.11 -13.95 -5.79
N PHE A 89 -28.15 -13.14 -5.40
CA PHE A 89 -28.07 -12.65 -4.02
C PHE A 89 -29.13 -11.59 -3.73
N PRO A 90 -29.75 -11.65 -2.56
CA PRO A 90 -30.64 -10.59 -2.11
C PRO A 90 -29.86 -9.29 -1.84
N VAL A 91 -30.46 -8.16 -2.24
CA VAL A 91 -29.88 -6.83 -2.01
C VAL A 91 -30.04 -6.43 -0.55
N ASN A 92 -29.00 -5.85 0.04
CA ASN A 92 -28.96 -5.40 1.42
C ASN A 92 -29.12 -6.52 2.47
N GLU A 93 -28.72 -7.72 2.14
CA GLU A 93 -28.68 -8.83 3.08
C GLU A 93 -27.26 -9.31 3.36
N ILE A 94 -27.10 -9.98 4.50
CA ILE A 94 -25.85 -10.63 4.90
C ILE A 94 -25.87 -12.04 4.34
N VAL A 95 -24.84 -12.39 3.58
CA VAL A 95 -24.68 -13.71 2.99
C VAL A 95 -23.37 -14.35 3.45
N ASP A 96 -23.30 -15.66 3.34
CA ASP A 96 -22.06 -16.40 3.59
C ASP A 96 -20.98 -15.98 2.60
N ALA A 97 -19.76 -15.75 3.12
CA ALA A 97 -18.67 -15.23 2.32
C ALA A 97 -18.16 -16.24 1.28
N ASP A 98 -18.15 -17.53 1.60
CA ASP A 98 -17.71 -18.56 0.66
C ASP A 98 -18.72 -18.72 -0.48
N ALA A 99 -20.03 -18.66 -0.18
CA ALA A 99 -21.09 -18.67 -1.18
C ALA A 99 -21.00 -17.44 -2.10
N PHE A 100 -20.74 -16.26 -1.53
CA PHE A 100 -20.54 -15.01 -2.28
C PHE A 100 -19.35 -15.11 -3.26
N VAL A 101 -18.24 -15.68 -2.80
CA VAL A 101 -17.04 -15.89 -3.61
C VAL A 101 -17.30 -16.86 -4.75
N ALA A 102 -17.95 -17.99 -4.46
CA ALA A 102 -18.24 -19.02 -5.46
C ALA A 102 -19.15 -18.47 -6.56
N ALA A 103 -20.21 -17.74 -6.20
CA ALA A 103 -21.13 -17.12 -7.14
C ALA A 103 -20.46 -16.06 -8.02
N ASN A 104 -19.63 -15.18 -7.43
CA ASN A 104 -18.88 -14.18 -8.19
C ASN A 104 -17.87 -14.81 -9.15
N LYS A 105 -17.22 -15.91 -8.76
CA LYS A 105 -16.33 -16.66 -9.65
C LYS A 105 -17.09 -17.24 -10.83
N ALA A 106 -18.28 -17.81 -10.60
CA ALA A 106 -19.15 -18.34 -11.65
C ALA A 106 -19.66 -17.24 -12.58
N ALA A 107 -20.14 -16.11 -12.04
CA ALA A 107 -20.59 -14.95 -12.82
C ALA A 107 -19.47 -14.39 -13.70
N LYS A 108 -18.26 -14.23 -13.15
CA LYS A 108 -17.09 -13.78 -13.90
C LYS A 108 -16.71 -14.74 -15.03
N ALA A 109 -16.75 -16.04 -14.78
CA ALA A 109 -16.48 -17.06 -15.80
C ALA A 109 -17.52 -17.04 -16.93
N ALA A 110 -18.77 -16.67 -16.62
CA ALA A 110 -19.86 -16.51 -17.57
C ALA A 110 -19.90 -15.12 -18.26
N GLY A 111 -18.94 -14.23 -17.96
CA GLY A 111 -18.92 -12.85 -18.50
C GLY A 111 -20.04 -11.95 -17.97
N LYS A 112 -20.66 -12.30 -16.85
CA LYS A 112 -21.74 -11.57 -16.19
C LYS A 112 -21.21 -10.55 -15.16
N ALA A 113 -22.06 -9.60 -14.77
CA ALA A 113 -21.73 -8.65 -13.71
C ALA A 113 -21.61 -9.35 -12.36
N ILE A 114 -20.55 -9.03 -11.61
CA ILE A 114 -20.28 -9.59 -10.27
C ILE A 114 -21.03 -8.80 -9.20
N ALA A 115 -21.44 -9.49 -8.13
CA ALA A 115 -22.02 -8.86 -6.96
C ALA A 115 -20.96 -8.01 -6.21
N ARG A 116 -21.42 -6.90 -5.62
CA ARG A 116 -20.61 -6.00 -4.79
C ARG A 116 -21.03 -6.11 -3.32
N PHE A 117 -20.09 -5.87 -2.43
CA PHE A 117 -20.32 -5.97 -0.99
C PHE A 117 -19.86 -4.71 -0.25
N ARG A 118 -20.37 -4.53 0.95
CA ARG A 118 -19.82 -3.58 1.93
C ARG A 118 -18.91 -4.29 2.91
N PRO A 119 -17.85 -3.62 3.40
CA PRO A 119 -17.07 -4.11 4.52
C PRO A 119 -17.97 -4.22 5.77
N ILE A 120 -17.82 -5.31 6.51
CA ILE A 120 -18.59 -5.53 7.75
C ILE A 120 -17.88 -4.91 8.96
N HIS A 121 -16.55 -4.92 8.96
CA HIS A 121 -15.76 -4.38 10.06
C HIS A 121 -15.66 -2.86 9.96
N ASN A 122 -16.13 -2.15 11.01
CA ASN A 122 -16.07 -0.71 11.11
C ASN A 122 -15.11 -0.32 12.23
N TYR A 123 -14.19 0.59 11.95
CA TYR A 123 -13.20 1.09 12.91
C TYR A 123 -13.30 2.61 13.06
N SER A 124 -13.17 3.08 14.31
CA SER A 124 -13.24 4.50 14.63
C SER A 124 -11.95 5.26 14.28
N SER A 125 -10.85 4.54 14.12
CA SER A 125 -9.55 5.10 13.77
C SER A 125 -8.67 4.10 13.00
N VAL A 126 -7.64 4.62 12.32
CA VAL A 126 -6.62 3.81 11.65
C VAL A 126 -5.87 2.92 12.65
N ASN A 127 -5.52 3.47 13.82
CA ASN A 127 -4.80 2.73 14.86
C ASN A 127 -5.60 1.55 15.41
N GLU A 128 -6.91 1.72 15.56
CA GLU A 128 -7.80 0.63 15.99
C GLU A 128 -7.83 -0.50 14.96
N ALA A 129 -7.92 -0.18 13.67
CA ALA A 129 -7.87 -1.18 12.60
C ALA A 129 -6.53 -1.94 12.55
N ILE A 130 -5.42 -1.23 12.75
CA ILE A 130 -4.08 -1.85 12.80
C ILE A 130 -3.92 -2.73 14.05
N ALA A 131 -4.43 -2.30 15.20
CA ALA A 131 -4.44 -3.11 16.42
C ALA A 131 -5.28 -4.39 16.25
N ALA A 132 -6.47 -4.29 15.65
CA ALA A 132 -7.31 -5.44 15.35
C ALA A 132 -6.62 -6.45 14.41
N TYR A 133 -5.81 -5.96 13.46
CA TYR A 133 -4.96 -6.82 12.64
C TYR A 133 -3.85 -7.50 13.44
N ALA A 134 -3.18 -6.77 14.34
CA ALA A 134 -2.14 -7.35 15.20
C ALA A 134 -2.70 -8.44 16.13
N ASP A 135 -3.94 -8.26 16.60
CA ASP A 135 -4.65 -9.26 17.43
C ASP A 135 -5.22 -10.43 16.60
N GLY A 136 -5.10 -10.38 15.27
CA GLY A 136 -5.61 -11.41 14.37
C GLY A 136 -7.12 -11.40 14.17
N ALA A 137 -7.82 -10.33 14.58
CA ALA A 137 -9.26 -10.19 14.45
C ALA A 137 -9.69 -9.83 13.02
N VAL A 138 -8.80 -9.24 12.22
CA VAL A 138 -9.03 -8.87 10.83
C VAL A 138 -7.82 -9.22 9.97
N GLY A 139 -8.03 -9.64 8.72
CA GLY A 139 -6.95 -9.94 7.78
C GLY A 139 -6.38 -8.69 7.11
N LEU A 140 -5.15 -8.79 6.60
CA LEU A 140 -4.44 -7.69 5.94
C LEU A 140 -5.20 -7.13 4.73
N HIS A 141 -5.83 -8.01 3.95
CA HIS A 141 -6.57 -7.70 2.71
C HIS A 141 -8.08 -7.65 2.90
N ALA A 142 -8.55 -7.82 4.15
CA ALA A 142 -9.96 -7.75 4.44
C ALA A 142 -10.49 -6.32 4.22
N PRO A 143 -11.60 -6.16 3.51
CA PRO A 143 -12.22 -4.85 3.34
C PRO A 143 -12.80 -4.38 4.68
N ILE A 144 -12.44 -3.18 5.05
CA ILE A 144 -12.86 -2.53 6.29
C ILE A 144 -13.39 -1.13 6.00
N ARG A 145 -14.18 -0.61 6.91
CA ARG A 145 -14.60 0.78 6.93
C ARG A 145 -13.95 1.50 8.09
N VAL A 146 -13.26 2.58 7.81
CA VAL A 146 -12.49 3.30 8.82
C VAL A 146 -12.70 4.81 8.71
N ARG A 147 -12.72 5.48 9.88
CA ARG A 147 -12.67 6.93 9.96
C ARG A 147 -11.22 7.38 9.75
N TYR A 148 -10.96 7.98 8.59
CA TYR A 148 -9.65 8.50 8.21
C TYR A 148 -9.61 10.01 8.38
N GLY A 149 -8.59 10.51 9.11
CA GLY A 149 -8.35 11.94 9.29
C GLY A 149 -7.27 12.43 8.34
N LYS A 150 -7.55 13.54 7.65
CA LYS A 150 -6.58 14.27 6.83
C LYS A 150 -6.48 15.71 7.35
N LYS A 151 -5.26 16.23 7.47
CA LYS A 151 -5.03 17.63 7.81
C LYS A 151 -5.13 18.47 6.53
N ILE A 152 -6.11 19.39 6.49
CA ILE A 152 -6.33 20.31 5.37
C ILE A 152 -6.35 21.72 5.97
N ASP A 153 -5.54 22.62 5.46
CA ASP A 153 -5.44 24.03 5.90
C ASP A 153 -5.23 24.20 7.42
N GLY A 154 -4.52 23.25 8.05
CA GLY A 154 -4.23 23.25 9.48
C GLY A 154 -5.31 22.58 10.35
N GLU A 155 -6.48 22.26 9.83
CA GLU A 155 -7.56 21.60 10.52
C GLU A 155 -7.66 20.12 10.16
N MET A 156 -8.02 19.27 11.14
CA MET A 156 -8.24 17.85 10.94
C MET A 156 -9.64 17.61 10.38
N GLN A 157 -9.73 17.22 9.13
CA GLN A 157 -10.97 16.78 8.51
C GLN A 157 -11.05 15.25 8.54
N TYR A 158 -12.20 14.74 8.95
CA TYR A 158 -12.44 13.30 9.02
C TYR A 158 -13.42 12.87 7.94
N ARG A 159 -13.09 11.78 7.27
CA ARG A 159 -14.00 11.12 6.33
C ARG A 159 -14.03 9.62 6.63
N ILE A 160 -15.13 8.99 6.26
CA ILE A 160 -15.23 7.53 6.29
C ILE A 160 -14.77 7.01 4.93
N ILE A 161 -13.83 6.08 4.95
CA ILE A 161 -13.32 5.42 3.75
C ILE A 161 -13.50 3.92 3.88
N ASP A 162 -13.72 3.25 2.75
CA ASP A 162 -13.68 1.80 2.63
C ASP A 162 -12.30 1.44 2.07
N ALA A 163 -11.51 0.70 2.84
CA ALA A 163 -10.12 0.36 2.51
C ALA A 163 -9.78 -1.04 3.02
N THR A 164 -8.52 -1.43 2.98
CA THR A 164 -7.98 -2.62 3.66
C THR A 164 -6.94 -2.20 4.68
N VAL A 165 -6.67 -3.05 5.68
CA VAL A 165 -5.62 -2.76 6.67
C VAL A 165 -4.26 -2.59 5.99
N GLY A 166 -3.96 -3.38 4.97
CA GLY A 166 -2.73 -3.25 4.21
C GLY A 166 -2.58 -1.89 3.53
N ARG A 167 -3.68 -1.32 2.98
CA ARG A 167 -3.68 0.04 2.42
C ARG A 167 -3.50 1.11 3.50
N LEU A 168 -4.05 0.91 4.70
CA LEU A 168 -3.80 1.84 5.81
C LEU A 168 -2.32 1.86 6.18
N ILE A 169 -1.68 0.70 6.30
CA ILE A 169 -0.24 0.57 6.60
C ILE A 169 0.60 1.18 5.46
N TYR A 170 0.23 0.93 4.20
CA TYR A 170 0.92 1.49 3.04
C TYR A 170 0.87 3.02 3.00
N ASN A 171 -0.26 3.61 3.40
CA ASN A 171 -0.44 5.06 3.40
C ASN A 171 0.15 5.76 4.64
N GLU A 172 0.57 5.03 5.67
CA GLU A 172 1.12 5.63 6.90
C GLU A 172 2.34 6.53 6.64
N PRO A 173 3.37 6.09 5.87
CA PRO A 173 4.54 6.91 5.57
C PRO A 173 4.29 7.95 4.46
N ILE A 174 3.18 7.88 3.73
CA ILE A 174 2.90 8.80 2.62
C ILE A 174 2.49 10.18 3.16
N PRO A 175 3.10 11.28 2.69
CA PRO A 175 2.67 12.62 3.05
C PRO A 175 1.20 12.86 2.74
N GLN A 176 0.48 13.46 3.69
CA GLN A 176 -0.97 13.64 3.58
C GLN A 176 -1.40 14.51 2.39
N ASP A 177 -0.51 15.36 1.89
CA ASP A 177 -0.76 16.25 0.75
C ASP A 177 -1.01 15.48 -0.55
N LEU A 178 -0.40 14.30 -0.70
CA LEU A 178 -0.54 13.45 -1.88
C LEU A 178 -1.87 12.68 -1.94
N GLY A 179 -2.61 12.66 -0.84
CA GLY A 179 -3.87 11.95 -0.72
C GLY A 179 -3.69 10.49 -0.33
N PHE A 180 -4.82 9.81 -0.15
CA PHE A 180 -4.87 8.40 0.23
C PHE A 180 -4.88 7.52 -1.02
N VAL A 181 -3.92 6.62 -1.12
CA VAL A 181 -3.84 5.63 -2.21
C VAL A 181 -4.81 4.49 -1.92
N ASP A 182 -5.95 4.51 -2.58
CA ASP A 182 -7.03 3.52 -2.41
C ASP A 182 -7.16 2.60 -3.63
N ARG A 183 -6.05 2.07 -4.10
CA ARG A 183 -6.00 1.10 -5.20
C ARG A 183 -4.86 0.11 -5.00
N SER A 184 -4.92 -1.01 -5.70
CA SER A 184 -3.75 -1.88 -5.82
C SER A 184 -2.69 -1.16 -6.65
N VAL A 185 -1.46 -1.19 -6.20
CA VAL A 185 -0.32 -0.56 -6.88
C VAL A 185 0.45 -1.64 -7.65
N PRO A 186 0.17 -1.87 -8.94
CA PRO A 186 0.93 -2.81 -9.75
C PRO A 186 2.32 -2.25 -10.08
N GLY A 187 3.28 -3.12 -10.29
CA GLY A 187 4.69 -2.76 -10.45
C GLY A 187 4.99 -1.70 -11.52
N HIS A 188 4.22 -1.65 -12.61
CA HIS A 188 4.40 -0.66 -13.67
C HIS A 188 3.84 0.74 -13.35
N GLU A 189 2.93 0.85 -12.38
CA GLU A 189 2.39 2.13 -11.92
C GLU A 189 3.20 2.70 -10.75
N PHE A 190 4.01 1.87 -10.10
CA PHE A 190 4.80 2.26 -8.94
C PHE A 190 5.81 3.36 -9.27
N ASP A 191 6.43 3.29 -10.43
CA ASP A 191 7.38 4.30 -10.90
C ASP A 191 6.73 5.68 -11.09
N LEU A 192 5.44 5.73 -11.44
CA LEU A 192 4.70 6.97 -11.57
C LEU A 192 4.36 7.57 -10.20
N GLU A 193 3.94 6.76 -9.24
CA GLU A 193 3.59 7.25 -7.89
C GLU A 193 4.81 7.73 -7.12
N VAL A 194 5.93 7.03 -7.22
CA VAL A 194 7.21 7.47 -6.58
C VAL A 194 7.71 8.77 -7.21
N SER A 195 7.48 9.00 -8.51
CA SER A 195 7.86 10.25 -9.16
C SER A 195 7.11 11.48 -8.63
N PHE A 196 5.95 11.30 -7.98
CA PHE A 196 5.23 12.39 -7.31
C PHE A 196 5.67 12.60 -5.85
N LEU A 197 6.43 11.66 -5.27
CA LEU A 197 6.88 11.70 -3.87
C LEU A 197 8.25 12.39 -3.70
N VAL A 198 8.96 12.63 -4.78
CA VAL A 198 10.28 13.28 -4.86
C VAL A 198 10.17 14.65 -5.52
#